data_ce2d76ec35ac12bdaf7be0e9fb8acf0d
#
_entry.id   ce2d76ec35ac12bdaf7be0e9fb8acf0d
#
_cell.length_a   1.000
_cell.length_b   1.000
_cell.length_c   1.000
_cell.angle_alpha   90.00
_cell.angle_beta   90.00
_cell.angle_gamma   90.00
#
_symmetry.space_group_name_H-M   'P 1'
#
loop_
_entity.id
_entity.type
_entity.pdbx_description
1 polymer ?
#
loop_
_entity_poly.entity_id
_entity_poly.type
_entity_poly.pdbx_seq_one_letter_code
_entity_poly.pdbx_strand_id
1 'polypeptide(L)'
;MRVLPLISASLLAVAGCGGLGDRPGDAPNALATMGFGLPDEHATARVEVFRRGHPDIDLRVNEGAFDEQQFLSAVAAGDPPDVVYAERSKLGSYAARGAVQPLDDCLDRHDVDLGQFREAPLSQVTHDDRVYGVPEFSTLRVMIINNPVVREAGLDPAALATTDWSALPALVDRLTRFDGGKLQRIGFDPKVPEFLPLWAKANGADLAGPDARLDDPRVVEAVRVTTELVDRQGGWASFKAFRDTFDQFGANNHYATGQLAAMPMDSWYLNTLATNSPDVDVTVVPFTDRRGNPLTDSSGSAWAIPKGSRHPGTACDFIATMTAPDTWVTAAKARRDALAAAGKPYGGTFTANRVADERIHREVFDPGDNRVLGQGVPTVLALQENAFAVPPSPAASELLRAWEGAVNRVLNGQQDPRESMAQAQREAERALKRVGGR
;
A
#
# COMPACT_ATOMS: atom_id res chain seq x y z
N MET A 1 27.18 58.61 -48.73
CA MET A 1 27.46 58.99 -47.33
C MET A 1 26.74 57.98 -46.43
N ARG A 2 27.49 57.03 -45.87
CA ARG A 2 26.98 56.01 -44.95
C ARG A 2 27.43 56.43 -43.53
N VAL A 3 26.46 56.62 -42.66
CA VAL A 3 26.70 56.93 -41.25
C VAL A 3 26.49 55.62 -40.46
N LEU A 4 27.52 55.09 -39.82
CA LEU A 4 27.48 54.03 -38.81
C LEU A 4 27.14 54.64 -37.45
N PRO A 5 26.29 54.02 -36.64
CA PRO A 5 26.21 54.36 -35.24
C PRO A 5 27.15 53.46 -34.42
N LEU A 6 27.91 54.08 -33.53
CA LEU A 6 28.67 53.41 -32.47
C LEU A 6 27.70 52.80 -31.46
N ILE A 7 27.88 51.51 -31.17
CA ILE A 7 27.23 50.84 -30.05
C ILE A 7 28.20 50.87 -28.86
N SER A 8 27.86 51.66 -27.83
CA SER A 8 28.53 51.65 -26.54
C SER A 8 28.07 50.44 -25.71
N ALA A 9 28.98 49.50 -25.45
CA ALA A 9 28.75 48.38 -24.54
C ALA A 9 28.92 48.83 -23.10
N SER A 10 27.84 48.99 -22.35
CA SER A 10 27.84 49.20 -20.92
C SER A 10 27.96 47.83 -20.19
N LEU A 11 29.12 47.58 -19.62
CA LEU A 11 29.28 46.45 -18.64
C LEU A 11 28.49 46.79 -17.37
N LEU A 12 27.37 46.13 -17.14
CA LEU A 12 26.72 46.07 -15.85
C LEU A 12 27.42 44.97 -15.01
N ALA A 13 28.24 45.41 -14.08
CA ALA A 13 28.74 44.56 -13.00
C ALA A 13 27.59 44.30 -12.02
N VAL A 14 26.95 43.11 -12.14
CA VAL A 14 26.00 42.62 -11.13
C VAL A 14 26.83 42.09 -9.96
N ALA A 15 27.02 42.92 -8.96
CA ALA A 15 27.47 42.49 -7.64
C ALA A 15 26.30 41.75 -6.97
N GLY A 16 26.24 40.46 -7.19
CA GLY A 16 25.34 39.57 -6.48
C GLY A 16 25.84 39.36 -5.07
N CYS A 17 25.46 40.21 -4.12
CA CYS A 17 25.41 39.83 -2.72
C CYS A 17 24.25 38.83 -2.55
N GLY A 18 24.52 37.57 -2.84
CA GLY A 18 23.66 36.48 -2.39
C GLY A 18 23.78 36.38 -0.89
N GLY A 19 22.87 37.04 -0.17
CA GLY A 19 22.64 36.73 1.23
C GLY A 19 22.27 35.26 1.30
N LEU A 20 23.07 34.50 2.05
CA LEU A 20 22.71 33.18 2.56
C LEU A 20 21.52 33.42 3.51
N GLY A 21 20.32 33.58 2.94
CA GLY A 21 19.09 33.51 3.72
C GLY A 21 19.00 32.08 4.26
N ASP A 22 18.74 31.96 5.54
CA ASP A 22 18.48 30.67 6.18
C ASP A 22 17.48 29.93 5.34
N ARG A 23 17.87 28.74 4.86
CA ARG A 23 16.96 27.86 4.15
C ARG A 23 15.86 27.43 5.13
N PRO A 24 14.62 27.23 4.68
CA PRO A 24 13.51 26.87 5.57
C PRO A 24 13.71 25.64 6.47
N GLY A 25 14.81 24.90 6.33
CA GLY A 25 15.18 23.75 7.17
C GLY A 25 16.36 23.99 8.11
N ASP A 26 16.96 25.19 8.14
CA ASP A 26 18.16 25.46 8.92
C ASP A 26 17.88 25.90 10.38
N ALA A 27 16.61 26.09 10.76
CA ALA A 27 16.26 26.39 12.14
C ALA A 27 16.53 25.19 13.05
N PRO A 28 17.22 25.35 14.18
CA PRO A 28 17.62 24.23 15.04
C PRO A 28 16.46 23.47 15.67
N ASN A 29 15.26 24.01 15.58
CA ASN A 29 14.01 23.43 16.08
C ASN A 29 13.00 23.09 14.96
N ALA A 30 13.43 23.07 13.69
CA ALA A 30 12.55 22.65 12.59
C ALA A 30 12.53 21.12 12.44
N LEU A 31 11.40 20.56 12.02
CA LEU A 31 11.26 19.16 11.61
C LEU A 31 10.41 19.10 10.34
N ALA A 32 10.99 18.65 9.23
CA ALA A 32 10.30 18.52 7.95
C ALA A 32 9.96 17.05 7.63
N THR A 33 8.70 16.78 7.27
CA THR A 33 8.27 15.45 6.81
C THR A 33 8.03 15.43 5.32
N MET A 34 8.03 14.24 4.70
CA MET A 34 7.66 14.02 3.30
C MET A 34 6.81 12.75 3.16
N GLY A 35 5.78 12.81 2.31
CA GLY A 35 4.93 11.67 1.96
C GLY A 35 3.77 11.42 2.92
N PHE A 36 3.52 12.31 3.86
CA PHE A 36 2.47 12.20 4.85
C PHE A 36 1.44 13.30 4.67
N GLY A 37 0.19 12.92 4.42
CA GLY A 37 -0.87 13.88 4.08
C GLY A 37 -1.77 14.26 5.25
N LEU A 38 -2.14 15.53 5.28
CA LEU A 38 -3.24 16.11 6.06
C LEU A 38 -4.25 16.70 5.05
N PRO A 39 -5.55 16.88 5.38
CA PRO A 39 -6.18 16.53 6.64
C PRO A 39 -6.76 15.11 6.62
N ASP A 40 -6.37 14.32 7.58
CA ASP A 40 -7.00 13.07 7.94
C ASP A 40 -7.09 13.04 9.46
N GLU A 41 -8.19 12.58 10.03
CA GLU A 41 -8.42 12.65 11.48
C GLU A 41 -7.37 11.86 12.27
N HIS A 42 -6.94 10.70 11.76
CA HIS A 42 -5.85 9.94 12.38
C HIS A 42 -4.52 10.71 12.32
N ALA A 43 -4.19 11.26 11.16
CA ALA A 43 -2.95 12.00 10.96
C ALA A 43 -2.92 13.25 11.82
N THR A 44 -3.99 14.06 11.77
CA THR A 44 -4.13 15.30 12.53
C THR A 44 -4.02 15.04 14.04
N ALA A 45 -4.76 14.06 14.56
CA ALA A 45 -4.74 13.75 15.99
C ALA A 45 -3.35 13.32 16.48
N ARG A 46 -2.62 12.52 15.71
CA ARG A 46 -1.25 12.09 16.06
C ARG A 46 -0.25 13.23 15.99
N VAL A 47 -0.33 14.06 14.97
CA VAL A 47 0.49 15.27 14.86
C VAL A 47 0.25 16.22 16.05
N GLU A 48 -0.99 16.36 16.49
CA GLU A 48 -1.32 17.18 17.67
C GLU A 48 -0.79 16.55 18.99
N VAL A 49 -0.71 15.22 19.09
CA VAL A 49 -0.02 14.58 20.23
C VAL A 49 1.46 14.97 20.24
N PHE A 50 2.14 14.89 19.09
CA PHE A 50 3.54 15.30 18.98
C PHE A 50 3.72 16.78 19.32
N ARG A 51 2.95 17.69 18.73
CA ARG A 51 3.04 19.14 18.97
C ARG A 51 2.86 19.52 20.44
N ARG A 52 1.94 18.85 21.16
CA ARG A 52 1.76 19.07 22.60
C ARG A 52 2.95 18.61 23.43
N GLY A 53 3.59 17.53 23.04
CA GLY A 53 4.81 17.02 23.70
C GLY A 53 6.06 17.82 23.38
N HIS A 54 6.07 18.49 22.22
CA HIS A 54 7.23 19.21 21.69
C HIS A 54 6.82 20.61 21.18
N PRO A 55 6.38 21.52 22.07
CA PRO A 55 5.83 22.82 21.68
C PRO A 55 6.85 23.77 21.02
N ASP A 56 8.14 23.53 21.24
CA ASP A 56 9.23 24.33 20.67
C ASP A 56 9.66 23.85 19.27
N ILE A 57 9.09 22.74 18.77
CA ILE A 57 9.43 22.22 17.44
C ILE A 57 8.50 22.80 16.38
N ASP A 58 9.08 23.45 15.38
CA ASP A 58 8.39 23.88 14.15
C ASP A 58 8.21 22.68 13.21
N LEU A 59 7.14 21.92 13.41
CA LEU A 59 6.79 20.76 12.57
C LEU A 59 6.16 21.21 11.24
N ARG A 60 6.88 20.97 10.15
CA ARG A 60 6.47 21.22 8.77
C ARG A 60 6.05 19.92 8.09
N VAL A 61 4.76 19.72 7.98
CA VAL A 61 4.21 18.58 7.26
C VAL A 61 4.14 18.94 5.78
N ASN A 62 4.95 18.29 4.96
CA ASN A 62 4.84 18.42 3.50
C ASN A 62 3.73 17.48 3.03
N GLU A 63 2.57 18.08 2.77
CA GLU A 63 1.36 17.38 2.35
C GLU A 63 1.50 16.91 0.90
N GLY A 64 1.41 15.61 0.69
CA GLY A 64 1.46 15.00 -0.63
C GLY A 64 1.83 13.53 -0.59
N ALA A 65 1.64 12.87 -1.72
CA ALA A 65 2.12 11.50 -1.89
C ALA A 65 3.66 11.48 -1.87
N PHE A 66 4.23 10.39 -1.37
CA PHE A 66 5.67 10.19 -1.41
C PHE A 66 6.18 10.09 -2.86
N ASP A 67 7.12 10.96 -3.22
CA ASP A 67 7.80 10.93 -4.52
C ASP A 67 9.21 10.35 -4.34
N GLU A 68 9.41 9.12 -4.82
CA GLU A 68 10.68 8.40 -4.72
C GLU A 68 11.83 9.13 -5.42
N GLN A 69 11.57 9.74 -6.59
CA GLN A 69 12.61 10.42 -7.35
C GLN A 69 13.04 11.72 -6.66
N GLN A 70 12.07 12.48 -6.16
CA GLN A 70 12.34 13.69 -5.38
C GLN A 70 13.14 13.37 -4.11
N PHE A 71 12.72 12.32 -3.38
CA PHE A 71 13.40 11.84 -2.18
C PHE A 71 14.87 11.49 -2.44
N LEU A 72 15.12 10.61 -3.42
CA LEU A 72 16.48 10.16 -3.74
C LEU A 72 17.35 11.31 -4.26
N SER A 73 16.77 12.26 -4.98
CA SER A 73 17.47 13.46 -5.45
C SER A 73 17.84 14.38 -4.29
N ALA A 74 16.95 14.57 -3.30
CA ALA A 74 17.21 15.37 -2.11
C ALA A 74 18.33 14.75 -1.23
N VAL A 75 18.30 13.42 -1.05
CA VAL A 75 19.39 12.70 -0.35
C VAL A 75 20.72 12.88 -1.07
N ALA A 76 20.76 12.73 -2.39
CA ALA A 76 21.98 12.89 -3.19
C ALA A 76 22.51 14.32 -3.17
N ALA A 77 21.63 15.33 -3.06
CA ALA A 77 21.99 16.73 -2.92
C ALA A 77 22.44 17.11 -1.48
N GLY A 78 22.32 16.19 -0.50
CA GLY A 78 22.64 16.45 0.90
C GLY A 78 21.63 17.36 1.61
N ASP A 79 20.40 17.44 1.09
CA ASP A 79 19.31 18.28 1.61
C ASP A 79 17.99 17.48 1.69
N PRO A 80 17.98 16.31 2.38
CA PRO A 80 16.76 15.51 2.54
C PRO A 80 15.81 16.14 3.57
N PRO A 81 14.51 15.73 3.56
CA PRO A 81 13.62 15.96 4.69
C PRO A 81 14.15 15.24 5.94
N ASP A 82 13.64 15.60 7.13
CA ASP A 82 14.06 14.94 8.37
C ASP A 82 13.41 13.57 8.56
N VAL A 83 12.17 13.42 8.11
CA VAL A 83 11.40 12.19 8.21
C VAL A 83 10.67 11.92 6.89
N VAL A 84 10.65 10.67 6.47
CA VAL A 84 9.86 10.23 5.32
C VAL A 84 8.83 9.18 5.72
N TYR A 85 7.66 9.26 5.09
CA TYR A 85 6.61 8.26 5.15
C TYR A 85 6.51 7.55 3.82
N ALA A 86 7.04 6.35 3.74
CA ALA A 86 7.23 5.63 2.49
C ALA A 86 6.67 4.20 2.55
N GLU A 87 6.35 3.62 1.39
CA GLU A 87 5.91 2.23 1.29
C GLU A 87 6.98 1.28 1.86
N ARG A 88 6.58 0.40 2.78
CA ARG A 88 7.48 -0.57 3.43
C ARG A 88 8.22 -1.47 2.43
N SER A 89 7.54 -1.90 1.37
CA SER A 89 8.11 -2.76 0.34
C SER A 89 9.34 -2.17 -0.36
N LYS A 90 9.52 -0.85 -0.32
CA LYS A 90 10.64 -0.13 -0.95
C LYS A 90 11.79 0.19 0.02
N LEU A 91 11.56 0.09 1.33
CA LEU A 91 12.58 0.50 2.33
C LEU A 91 13.89 -0.30 2.23
N GLY A 92 13.82 -1.60 1.93
CA GLY A 92 15.02 -2.39 1.68
C GLY A 92 15.89 -1.84 0.54
N SER A 93 15.27 -1.29 -0.51
CA SER A 93 15.99 -0.62 -1.60
C SER A 93 16.63 0.70 -1.15
N TYR A 94 15.97 1.48 -0.30
CA TYR A 94 16.53 2.73 0.23
C TYR A 94 17.66 2.45 1.22
N ALA A 95 17.53 1.43 2.07
CA ALA A 95 18.57 0.98 2.98
C ALA A 95 19.83 0.51 2.22
N ALA A 96 19.66 -0.37 1.23
CA ALA A 96 20.76 -0.88 0.40
C ALA A 96 21.50 0.24 -0.38
N ARG A 97 20.80 1.32 -0.72
CA ARG A 97 21.39 2.50 -1.38
C ARG A 97 21.96 3.52 -0.39
N GLY A 98 21.84 3.28 0.92
CA GLY A 98 22.26 4.21 1.97
C GLY A 98 21.44 5.52 1.97
N ALA A 99 20.20 5.50 1.48
CA ALA A 99 19.33 6.66 1.45
C ALA A 99 18.58 6.90 2.76
N VAL A 100 18.43 5.87 3.59
CA VAL A 100 17.88 5.93 4.95
C VAL A 100 18.90 5.39 5.93
N GLN A 101 18.82 5.84 7.18
CA GLN A 101 19.72 5.38 8.26
C GLN A 101 19.01 4.34 9.14
N PRO A 102 19.78 3.44 9.79
CA PRO A 102 19.20 2.50 10.76
C PRO A 102 18.64 3.23 11.97
N LEU A 103 17.60 2.66 12.56
CA LEU A 103 16.86 3.24 13.68
C LEU A 103 17.12 2.54 15.02
N ASP A 104 18.01 1.54 15.09
CA ASP A 104 18.23 0.74 16.29
C ASP A 104 18.48 1.62 17.53
N ASP A 105 19.45 2.56 17.44
CA ASP A 105 19.75 3.49 18.54
C ASP A 105 18.59 4.45 18.89
N CYS A 106 17.73 4.74 17.91
CA CYS A 106 16.53 5.54 18.09
C CYS A 106 15.49 4.76 18.89
N LEU A 107 15.23 3.52 18.49
CA LEU A 107 14.24 2.65 19.09
C LEU A 107 14.62 2.30 20.53
N ASP A 108 15.89 2.02 20.79
CA ASP A 108 16.42 1.76 22.14
C ASP A 108 16.26 2.98 23.07
N ARG A 109 16.52 4.20 22.55
CA ARG A 109 16.40 5.44 23.34
C ARG A 109 14.97 5.73 23.79
N HIS A 110 13.99 5.31 23.01
CA HIS A 110 12.56 5.53 23.28
C HIS A 110 11.86 4.29 23.85
N ASP A 111 12.59 3.24 24.21
CA ASP A 111 12.05 1.96 24.68
C ASP A 111 10.95 1.41 23.75
N VAL A 112 11.14 1.56 22.43
CA VAL A 112 10.19 1.04 21.45
C VAL A 112 10.33 -0.47 21.34
N ASP A 113 9.39 -1.19 21.93
CA ASP A 113 9.36 -2.65 21.88
C ASP A 113 8.93 -3.14 20.49
N LEU A 114 9.91 -3.62 19.71
CA LEU A 114 9.67 -4.19 18.37
C LEU A 114 8.80 -5.47 18.43
N GLY A 115 8.75 -6.17 19.57
CA GLY A 115 7.88 -7.33 19.78
C GLY A 115 6.38 -7.00 19.73
N GLN A 116 6.01 -5.72 19.83
CA GLN A 116 4.63 -5.26 19.61
C GLN A 116 4.23 -5.23 18.13
N PHE A 117 5.20 -5.20 17.21
CA PHE A 117 4.91 -5.18 15.79
C PHE A 117 4.80 -6.61 15.25
N ARG A 118 3.87 -6.80 14.30
CA ARG A 118 3.71 -8.08 13.61
C ARG A 118 4.90 -8.37 12.70
N GLU A 119 5.22 -9.65 12.55
CA GLU A 119 6.39 -10.11 11.80
C GLU A 119 6.38 -9.61 10.34
N ALA A 120 5.26 -9.74 9.63
CA ALA A 120 5.17 -9.38 8.23
C ALA A 120 5.50 -7.90 7.97
N PRO A 121 4.88 -6.89 8.63
CA PRO A 121 5.27 -5.51 8.44
C PRO A 121 6.67 -5.18 8.96
N LEU A 122 7.15 -5.83 10.03
CA LEU A 122 8.49 -5.60 10.58
C LEU A 122 9.58 -6.12 9.64
N SER A 123 9.38 -7.28 9.02
CA SER A 123 10.33 -7.86 8.07
C SER A 123 10.58 -6.95 6.85
N GLN A 124 9.59 -6.19 6.40
CA GLN A 124 9.72 -5.28 5.26
C GLN A 124 10.61 -4.05 5.55
N VAL A 125 10.78 -3.69 6.81
CA VAL A 125 11.59 -2.53 7.24
C VAL A 125 12.94 -2.93 7.82
N THR A 126 13.23 -4.23 7.86
CA THR A 126 14.49 -4.81 8.32
C THR A 126 15.37 -5.16 7.12
N HIS A 127 16.64 -4.75 7.15
CA HIS A 127 17.63 -5.05 6.12
C HIS A 127 18.98 -5.31 6.80
N ASP A 128 19.64 -6.43 6.47
CA ASP A 128 20.90 -6.87 7.09
C ASP A 128 20.84 -6.81 8.64
N ASP A 129 19.79 -7.41 9.20
CA ASP A 129 19.51 -7.48 10.65
C ASP A 129 19.37 -6.14 11.37
N ARG A 130 19.19 -5.03 10.64
CA ARG A 130 18.95 -3.70 11.18
C ARG A 130 17.61 -3.13 10.76
N VAL A 131 16.98 -2.37 11.64
CA VAL A 131 15.67 -1.74 11.39
C VAL A 131 15.86 -0.36 10.78
N TYR A 132 15.25 -0.13 9.62
CA TYR A 132 15.35 1.14 8.87
C TYR A 132 14.05 1.94 8.84
N GLY A 133 13.00 1.43 9.45
CA GLY A 133 11.73 2.13 9.57
C GLY A 133 10.85 1.54 10.63
N VAL A 134 9.85 2.31 11.10
CA VAL A 134 8.82 1.82 12.02
C VAL A 134 7.52 1.66 11.23
N PRO A 135 6.98 0.43 11.13
CA PRO A 135 5.76 0.16 10.38
C PRO A 135 4.56 0.88 11.00
N GLU A 136 3.65 1.33 10.16
CA GLU A 136 2.49 2.09 10.60
C GLU A 136 1.17 1.36 10.32
N PHE A 137 0.41 1.74 9.28
CA PHE A 137 -0.81 1.04 8.89
C PHE A 137 -0.50 -0.35 8.31
N SER A 138 -1.45 -1.27 8.51
CA SER A 138 -1.44 -2.57 7.89
C SER A 138 -2.69 -2.74 7.04
N THR A 139 -2.51 -2.85 5.73
CA THR A 139 -3.56 -3.16 4.78
C THR A 139 -3.45 -4.62 4.39
N LEU A 140 -4.54 -5.34 4.53
CA LEU A 140 -4.65 -6.77 4.21
C LEU A 140 -5.57 -6.98 3.02
N ARG A 141 -5.57 -8.19 2.47
CA ARG A 141 -6.50 -8.61 1.41
C ARG A 141 -7.57 -9.52 2.00
N VAL A 142 -8.82 -9.20 1.67
CA VAL A 142 -9.98 -10.03 1.99
C VAL A 142 -10.78 -10.28 0.72
N MET A 143 -11.48 -11.39 0.64
CA MET A 143 -12.48 -11.63 -0.40
C MET A 143 -13.78 -10.92 -0.03
N ILE A 144 -14.30 -10.12 -0.94
CA ILE A 144 -15.63 -9.51 -0.82
C ILE A 144 -16.52 -10.11 -1.89
N ILE A 145 -17.66 -10.67 -1.47
CA ILE A 145 -18.58 -11.44 -2.30
C ILE A 145 -19.95 -10.78 -2.29
N ASN A 146 -20.48 -10.47 -3.45
CA ASN A 146 -21.80 -9.88 -3.62
C ASN A 146 -22.89 -10.97 -3.52
N ASN A 147 -23.55 -11.05 -2.38
CA ASN A 147 -24.50 -12.12 -2.07
C ASN A 147 -25.69 -12.20 -3.04
N PRO A 148 -26.39 -11.09 -3.36
CA PRO A 148 -27.47 -11.13 -4.34
C PRO A 148 -27.05 -11.68 -5.70
N VAL A 149 -25.89 -11.25 -6.20
CA VAL A 149 -25.37 -11.69 -7.50
C VAL A 149 -25.03 -13.18 -7.51
N VAL A 150 -24.40 -13.66 -6.44
CA VAL A 150 -24.00 -15.07 -6.34
C VAL A 150 -25.22 -15.99 -6.19
N ARG A 151 -26.21 -15.56 -5.38
CA ARG A 151 -27.47 -16.30 -5.23
C ARG A 151 -28.31 -16.30 -6.52
N GLU A 152 -28.32 -15.20 -7.29
CA GLU A 152 -28.96 -15.15 -8.63
C GLU A 152 -28.40 -16.23 -9.56
N ALA A 153 -27.08 -16.50 -9.48
CA ALA A 153 -26.43 -17.57 -10.22
C ALA A 153 -26.69 -19.00 -9.63
N GLY A 154 -27.47 -19.12 -8.57
CA GLY A 154 -27.75 -20.39 -7.90
C GLY A 154 -26.54 -20.95 -7.15
N LEU A 155 -25.68 -20.07 -6.64
CA LEU A 155 -24.49 -20.42 -5.86
C LEU A 155 -24.65 -19.99 -4.41
N ASP A 156 -23.91 -20.66 -3.52
CA ASP A 156 -23.76 -20.23 -2.13
C ASP A 156 -22.57 -19.26 -2.00
N PRO A 157 -22.77 -18.03 -1.53
CA PRO A 157 -21.66 -17.10 -1.28
C PRO A 157 -20.57 -17.67 -0.35
N ALA A 158 -20.95 -18.47 0.65
CA ALA A 158 -20.02 -19.08 1.59
C ALA A 158 -19.13 -20.17 0.94
N ALA A 159 -19.58 -20.75 -0.19
CA ALA A 159 -18.84 -21.77 -0.93
C ALA A 159 -17.87 -21.17 -1.97
N LEU A 160 -17.85 -19.83 -2.11
CA LEU A 160 -16.98 -19.12 -3.06
C LEU A 160 -15.56 -19.04 -2.47
N ALA A 161 -14.73 -20.03 -2.80
CA ALA A 161 -13.35 -20.12 -2.34
C ALA A 161 -12.36 -20.06 -3.50
N THR A 162 -11.18 -19.55 -3.24
CA THR A 162 -10.06 -19.51 -4.20
C THR A 162 -9.17 -20.75 -4.14
N THR A 163 -9.58 -21.78 -3.41
CA THR A 163 -8.79 -23.00 -3.17
C THR A 163 -8.62 -23.84 -4.43
N ASP A 164 -9.73 -24.10 -5.15
CA ASP A 164 -9.71 -24.91 -6.37
C ASP A 164 -9.68 -24.04 -7.62
N TRP A 165 -8.49 -23.82 -8.13
CA TRP A 165 -8.29 -23.03 -9.35
C TRP A 165 -8.88 -23.68 -10.60
N SER A 166 -9.08 -25.00 -10.60
CA SER A 166 -9.71 -25.67 -11.73
C SER A 166 -11.22 -25.40 -11.84
N ALA A 167 -11.85 -25.05 -10.72
CA ALA A 167 -13.26 -24.70 -10.67
C ALA A 167 -13.52 -23.20 -11.00
N LEU A 168 -12.52 -22.32 -10.84
CA LEU A 168 -12.69 -20.89 -11.06
C LEU A 168 -13.21 -20.50 -12.45
N PRO A 169 -12.74 -21.10 -13.57
CA PRO A 169 -13.26 -20.79 -14.90
C PRO A 169 -14.77 -20.98 -15.02
N ALA A 170 -15.31 -22.13 -14.58
CA ALA A 170 -16.74 -22.40 -14.62
C ALA A 170 -17.54 -21.48 -13.70
N LEU A 171 -16.98 -21.11 -12.55
CA LEU A 171 -17.56 -20.15 -11.64
C LEU A 171 -17.67 -18.76 -12.27
N VAL A 172 -16.59 -18.30 -12.90
CA VAL A 172 -16.55 -17.01 -13.60
C VAL A 172 -17.57 -16.96 -14.73
N ASP A 173 -17.66 -18.02 -15.55
CA ASP A 173 -18.65 -18.11 -16.64
C ASP A 173 -20.11 -17.99 -16.14
N ARG A 174 -20.41 -18.54 -14.95
CA ARG A 174 -21.75 -18.46 -14.33
C ARG A 174 -22.06 -17.07 -13.76
N LEU A 175 -21.08 -16.38 -13.25
CA LEU A 175 -21.23 -15.09 -12.57
C LEU A 175 -21.14 -13.90 -13.53
N THR A 176 -20.43 -14.05 -14.64
CA THR A 176 -20.26 -13.02 -15.66
C THR A 176 -21.54 -12.80 -16.44
N ARG A 177 -21.86 -11.55 -16.76
CA ARG A 177 -23.02 -11.21 -17.57
C ARG A 177 -22.62 -10.33 -18.74
N PHE A 178 -23.15 -10.69 -19.91
CA PHE A 178 -23.07 -9.89 -21.13
C PHE A 178 -24.48 -9.51 -21.59
N ASP A 179 -24.57 -8.32 -22.22
CA ASP A 179 -25.77 -7.90 -22.96
C ASP A 179 -25.34 -7.35 -24.32
N GLY A 180 -25.87 -7.94 -25.38
CA GLY A 180 -25.49 -7.59 -26.76
C GLY A 180 -23.97 -7.68 -27.02
N GLY A 181 -23.27 -8.61 -26.35
CA GLY A 181 -21.82 -8.78 -26.44
C GLY A 181 -21.00 -7.79 -25.58
N LYS A 182 -21.64 -6.89 -24.85
CA LYS A 182 -20.99 -5.95 -23.95
C LYS A 182 -21.01 -6.49 -22.52
N LEU A 183 -19.88 -6.44 -21.83
CA LEU A 183 -19.78 -6.81 -20.43
C LEU A 183 -20.67 -5.90 -19.57
N GLN A 184 -21.49 -6.51 -18.71
CA GLN A 184 -22.41 -5.82 -17.79
C GLN A 184 -22.14 -6.17 -16.33
N ARG A 185 -21.44 -7.29 -16.08
CA ARG A 185 -21.05 -7.73 -14.77
C ARG A 185 -19.75 -8.51 -14.86
N ILE A 186 -18.79 -8.13 -14.03
CA ILE A 186 -17.60 -8.93 -13.77
C ILE A 186 -17.98 -10.02 -12.76
N GLY A 187 -17.76 -11.28 -13.14
CA GLY A 187 -18.00 -12.43 -12.26
C GLY A 187 -16.94 -12.56 -11.17
N PHE A 188 -15.68 -12.34 -11.55
CA PHE A 188 -14.57 -12.36 -10.60
C PHE A 188 -13.43 -11.46 -11.12
N ASP A 189 -13.04 -10.47 -10.33
CA ASP A 189 -11.84 -9.67 -10.63
C ASP A 189 -10.64 -10.22 -9.85
N PRO A 190 -9.64 -10.82 -10.50
CA PRO A 190 -8.45 -11.33 -9.83
C PRO A 190 -7.50 -10.22 -9.33
N LYS A 191 -7.78 -8.95 -9.63
CA LYS A 191 -6.98 -7.78 -9.22
C LYS A 191 -5.50 -7.87 -9.66
N VAL A 192 -5.25 -8.38 -10.84
CA VAL A 192 -3.91 -8.39 -11.43
C VAL A 192 -3.70 -7.20 -12.36
N PRO A 193 -2.47 -6.68 -12.45
CA PRO A 193 -1.20 -7.20 -11.89
C PRO A 193 -0.98 -6.97 -10.38
N GLU A 194 -1.72 -6.08 -9.74
CA GLU A 194 -1.51 -5.58 -8.39
C GLU A 194 -1.41 -6.69 -7.33
N PHE A 195 -2.30 -7.69 -7.38
CA PHE A 195 -2.36 -8.77 -6.40
C PHE A 195 -1.68 -10.06 -6.87
N LEU A 196 -0.78 -9.99 -7.86
CA LEU A 196 0.02 -11.16 -8.26
C LEU A 196 0.79 -11.80 -7.07
N PRO A 197 1.34 -11.04 -6.09
CA PRO A 197 2.00 -11.65 -4.92
C PRO A 197 1.07 -12.59 -4.14
N LEU A 198 -0.20 -12.22 -3.96
CA LEU A 198 -1.20 -13.04 -3.27
C LEU A 198 -1.45 -14.36 -4.04
N TRP A 199 -1.63 -14.30 -5.36
CA TRP A 199 -1.86 -15.46 -6.21
C TRP A 199 -0.64 -16.38 -6.30
N ALA A 200 0.57 -15.81 -6.42
CA ALA A 200 1.81 -16.58 -6.43
C ALA A 200 2.00 -17.32 -5.09
N LYS A 201 1.78 -16.64 -3.98
CA LYS A 201 1.88 -17.23 -2.64
C LYS A 201 0.83 -18.33 -2.42
N ALA A 202 -0.39 -18.14 -2.91
CA ALA A 202 -1.45 -19.17 -2.88
C ALA A 202 -1.03 -20.45 -3.61
N ASN A 203 -0.20 -20.32 -4.64
CA ASN A 203 0.40 -21.45 -5.38
C ASN A 203 1.75 -21.93 -4.81
N GLY A 204 2.17 -21.39 -3.66
CA GLY A 204 3.39 -21.78 -2.96
C GLY A 204 4.67 -21.17 -3.50
N ALA A 205 4.62 -19.98 -4.16
CA ALA A 205 5.77 -19.25 -4.65
C ALA A 205 5.86 -17.85 -4.08
N ASP A 206 7.07 -17.32 -3.97
CA ASP A 206 7.37 -15.94 -3.60
C ASP A 206 7.90 -15.15 -4.81
N LEU A 207 7.51 -13.88 -4.93
CA LEU A 207 7.94 -13.00 -6.03
C LEU A 207 9.22 -12.22 -5.72
N ALA A 208 9.62 -12.14 -4.46
CA ALA A 208 10.82 -11.45 -4.01
C ALA A 208 11.50 -12.24 -2.90
N GLY A 209 12.74 -11.86 -2.58
CA GLY A 209 13.58 -12.55 -1.62
C GLY A 209 14.82 -13.15 -2.30
N PRO A 210 15.75 -13.73 -1.52
CA PRO A 210 17.03 -14.22 -2.06
C PRO A 210 16.86 -15.33 -3.10
N ASP A 211 15.86 -16.20 -2.93
CA ASP A 211 15.61 -17.35 -3.82
C ASP A 211 14.37 -17.15 -4.72
N ALA A 212 13.79 -15.94 -4.74
CA ALA A 212 12.60 -15.68 -5.52
C ALA A 212 12.91 -15.66 -7.02
N ARG A 213 12.06 -16.33 -7.78
CA ARG A 213 12.15 -16.41 -9.24
C ARG A 213 10.81 -16.04 -9.85
N LEU A 214 10.83 -14.98 -10.66
CA LEU A 214 9.62 -14.57 -11.39
C LEU A 214 9.22 -15.59 -12.45
N ASP A 215 10.17 -16.38 -12.96
CA ASP A 215 9.92 -17.45 -13.94
C ASP A 215 9.64 -18.84 -13.30
N ASP A 216 9.45 -18.90 -11.97
CA ASP A 216 9.02 -20.13 -11.30
C ASP A 216 7.71 -20.64 -11.93
N PRO A 217 7.62 -21.94 -12.26
CA PRO A 217 6.40 -22.51 -12.86
C PRO A 217 5.12 -22.21 -12.07
N ARG A 218 5.19 -22.07 -10.75
CA ARG A 218 4.05 -21.74 -9.88
C ARG A 218 3.61 -20.27 -10.05
N VAL A 219 4.56 -19.35 -10.27
CA VAL A 219 4.27 -17.94 -10.60
C VAL A 219 3.66 -17.85 -12.01
N VAL A 220 4.26 -18.56 -12.98
CA VAL A 220 3.73 -18.62 -14.35
C VAL A 220 2.30 -19.16 -14.37
N GLU A 221 2.01 -20.20 -13.58
CA GLU A 221 0.64 -20.73 -13.44
C GLU A 221 -0.32 -19.69 -12.81
N ALA A 222 0.10 -18.95 -11.78
CA ALA A 222 -0.70 -17.89 -11.19
C ALA A 222 -1.05 -16.81 -12.23
N VAL A 223 -0.09 -16.38 -13.03
CA VAL A 223 -0.34 -15.43 -14.14
C VAL A 223 -1.29 -16.03 -15.17
N ARG A 224 -1.05 -17.28 -15.60
CA ARG A 224 -1.91 -17.96 -16.58
C ARG A 224 -3.37 -18.05 -16.10
N VAL A 225 -3.59 -18.50 -14.87
CA VAL A 225 -4.95 -18.64 -14.31
C VAL A 225 -5.62 -17.28 -14.19
N THR A 226 -4.96 -16.30 -13.62
CA THR A 226 -5.59 -14.98 -13.42
C THR A 226 -5.89 -14.25 -14.72
N THR A 227 -5.03 -14.37 -15.74
CA THR A 227 -5.29 -13.79 -17.06
C THR A 227 -6.36 -14.56 -17.82
N GLU A 228 -6.43 -15.90 -17.70
CA GLU A 228 -7.53 -16.70 -18.25
C GLU A 228 -8.90 -16.29 -17.67
N LEU A 229 -8.98 -16.00 -16.36
CA LEU A 229 -10.21 -15.50 -15.75
C LEU A 229 -10.65 -14.16 -16.38
N VAL A 230 -9.72 -13.28 -16.72
CA VAL A 230 -10.01 -12.01 -17.40
C VAL A 230 -10.47 -12.26 -18.84
N ASP A 231 -9.80 -13.16 -19.56
CA ASP A 231 -10.13 -13.48 -20.96
C ASP A 231 -11.54 -14.05 -21.10
N ARG A 232 -11.98 -14.90 -20.18
CA ARG A 232 -13.36 -15.43 -20.13
C ARG A 232 -14.42 -14.35 -19.96
N GLN A 233 -14.06 -13.21 -19.45
CA GLN A 233 -14.93 -12.07 -19.20
C GLN A 233 -14.87 -11.01 -20.31
N GLY A 234 -14.46 -11.41 -21.52
CA GLY A 234 -14.42 -10.55 -22.71
C GLY A 234 -13.06 -9.98 -23.02
N GLY A 235 -12.02 -10.46 -22.37
CA GLY A 235 -10.62 -10.04 -22.54
C GLY A 235 -10.30 -8.70 -21.89
N TRP A 236 -9.01 -8.42 -21.76
CA TRP A 236 -8.52 -7.29 -20.99
C TRP A 236 -9.10 -5.93 -21.39
N ALA A 237 -9.21 -5.65 -22.67
CA ALA A 237 -9.73 -4.36 -23.15
C ALA A 237 -11.16 -4.12 -22.67
N SER A 238 -12.05 -5.09 -22.86
CA SER A 238 -13.45 -5.01 -22.43
C SER A 238 -13.57 -4.99 -20.90
N PHE A 239 -12.83 -5.88 -20.24
CA PHE A 239 -12.79 -6.00 -18.78
C PHE A 239 -12.33 -4.69 -18.13
N LYS A 240 -11.20 -4.14 -18.59
CA LYS A 240 -10.66 -2.90 -18.06
C LYS A 240 -11.59 -1.71 -18.32
N ALA A 241 -12.11 -1.58 -19.55
CA ALA A 241 -13.03 -0.50 -19.88
C ALA A 241 -14.28 -0.53 -18.99
N PHE A 242 -14.81 -1.71 -18.69
CA PHE A 242 -15.95 -1.84 -17.79
C PHE A 242 -15.58 -1.55 -16.34
N ARG A 243 -14.47 -2.12 -15.84
CA ARG A 243 -13.97 -1.88 -14.49
C ARG A 243 -13.68 -0.39 -14.22
N ASP A 244 -13.17 0.34 -15.22
CA ASP A 244 -12.90 1.78 -15.12
C ASP A 244 -14.17 2.63 -14.97
N THR A 245 -15.37 2.05 -15.21
CA THR A 245 -16.66 2.72 -14.97
C THR A 245 -17.12 2.62 -13.51
N PHE A 246 -16.44 1.85 -12.67
CA PHE A 246 -16.85 1.65 -11.29
C PHE A 246 -16.76 2.92 -10.46
N ASP A 247 -17.84 3.27 -9.79
CA ASP A 247 -17.83 4.26 -8.71
C ASP A 247 -17.31 3.59 -7.43
N GLN A 248 -15.96 3.52 -7.28
CA GLN A 248 -15.36 2.79 -6.16
C GLN A 248 -15.71 3.35 -4.79
N PHE A 249 -15.96 4.66 -4.70
CA PHE A 249 -16.10 5.37 -3.42
C PHE A 249 -17.51 5.91 -3.15
N GLY A 250 -18.42 5.80 -4.12
CA GLY A 250 -19.77 6.32 -3.99
C GLY A 250 -20.79 5.31 -3.46
N ALA A 251 -22.01 5.79 -3.26
CA ALA A 251 -23.14 4.96 -2.86
C ALA A 251 -23.54 3.95 -3.94
N ASN A 252 -23.30 4.28 -5.21
CA ASN A 252 -23.59 3.41 -6.35
C ASN A 252 -22.37 2.59 -6.78
N ASN A 253 -21.56 2.13 -5.81
CA ASN A 253 -20.40 1.32 -6.11
C ASN A 253 -20.78 -0.02 -6.77
N HIS A 254 -19.77 -0.67 -7.32
CA HIS A 254 -19.92 -1.90 -8.11
C HIS A 254 -20.54 -3.09 -7.35
N TYR A 255 -20.53 -3.11 -6.01
CA TYR A 255 -21.28 -4.08 -5.20
C TYR A 255 -22.75 -3.69 -5.08
N ALA A 256 -23.04 -2.42 -4.77
CA ALA A 256 -24.41 -1.93 -4.65
C ALA A 256 -25.20 -2.03 -5.96
N THR A 257 -24.51 -1.82 -7.09
CA THR A 257 -25.15 -1.90 -8.43
C THR A 257 -25.13 -3.29 -9.06
N GLY A 258 -24.51 -4.29 -8.42
CA GLY A 258 -24.40 -5.65 -8.95
C GLY A 258 -23.50 -5.80 -10.18
N GLN A 259 -22.59 -4.84 -10.40
CA GLN A 259 -21.61 -4.86 -11.49
C GLN A 259 -20.45 -5.82 -11.24
N LEU A 260 -20.26 -6.27 -9.99
CA LEU A 260 -19.22 -7.21 -9.59
C LEU A 260 -19.79 -8.28 -8.68
N ALA A 261 -19.41 -9.54 -8.91
CA ALA A 261 -19.82 -10.65 -8.06
C ALA A 261 -18.80 -10.92 -6.92
N ALA A 262 -17.51 -10.97 -7.22
CA ALA A 262 -16.49 -11.19 -6.20
C ALA A 262 -15.12 -10.67 -6.64
N MET A 263 -14.30 -10.23 -5.66
CA MET A 263 -12.89 -9.95 -5.86
C MET A 263 -12.12 -9.98 -4.52
N PRO A 264 -10.82 -10.28 -4.51
CA PRO A 264 -9.95 -9.91 -3.41
C PRO A 264 -9.81 -8.37 -3.39
N MET A 265 -9.90 -7.80 -2.19
CA MET A 265 -9.85 -6.33 -2.05
C MET A 265 -9.11 -5.95 -0.76
N ASP A 266 -8.59 -4.75 -0.75
CA ASP A 266 -7.98 -4.14 0.42
C ASP A 266 -8.97 -4.01 1.58
N SER A 267 -8.51 -4.33 2.79
CA SER A 267 -9.33 -4.27 4.01
C SER A 267 -9.90 -2.89 4.32
N TRP A 268 -9.24 -1.81 3.91
CA TRP A 268 -9.76 -0.45 4.07
C TRP A 268 -11.08 -0.22 3.31
N TYR A 269 -11.35 -1.01 2.26
CA TYR A 269 -12.57 -0.86 1.46
C TYR A 269 -13.85 -1.21 2.25
N LEU A 270 -13.73 -1.98 3.33
CA LEU A 270 -14.83 -2.24 4.27
C LEU A 270 -15.39 -0.93 4.85
N ASN A 271 -14.52 0.04 5.14
CA ASN A 271 -14.93 1.38 5.60
C ASN A 271 -15.72 2.12 4.50
N THR A 272 -15.31 2.01 3.26
CA THR A 272 -16.01 2.61 2.12
C THR A 272 -17.41 2.02 1.96
N LEU A 273 -17.55 0.71 1.99
CA LEU A 273 -18.86 0.04 1.92
C LEU A 273 -19.74 0.41 3.11
N ALA A 274 -19.21 0.31 4.32
CA ALA A 274 -19.95 0.62 5.54
C ALA A 274 -20.46 2.07 5.59
N THR A 275 -19.69 2.99 5.04
CA THR A 275 -20.00 4.43 5.05
C THR A 275 -20.93 4.85 3.92
N ASN A 276 -20.70 4.33 2.70
CA ASN A 276 -21.35 4.85 1.50
C ASN A 276 -22.45 3.90 0.96
N SER A 277 -22.44 2.64 1.37
CA SER A 277 -23.45 1.62 0.99
C SER A 277 -23.74 0.69 2.16
N PRO A 278 -24.24 1.22 3.30
CA PRO A 278 -24.41 0.43 4.53
C PRO A 278 -25.33 -0.77 4.39
N ASP A 279 -26.25 -0.73 3.43
CA ASP A 279 -27.24 -1.80 3.17
C ASP A 279 -26.75 -2.85 2.16
N VAL A 280 -25.50 -2.72 1.67
CA VAL A 280 -24.96 -3.69 0.71
C VAL A 280 -24.87 -5.08 1.35
N ASP A 281 -25.48 -6.09 0.68
CA ASP A 281 -25.44 -7.47 1.15
C ASP A 281 -24.20 -8.19 0.58
N VAL A 282 -23.12 -8.14 1.32
CA VAL A 282 -21.86 -8.81 0.97
C VAL A 282 -21.44 -9.79 2.06
N THR A 283 -20.67 -10.80 1.65
CA THR A 283 -19.91 -11.68 2.55
C THR A 283 -18.44 -11.32 2.46
N VAL A 284 -17.78 -11.22 3.62
CA VAL A 284 -16.35 -10.96 3.74
C VAL A 284 -15.68 -12.20 4.32
N VAL A 285 -14.77 -12.80 3.56
CA VAL A 285 -14.07 -14.03 3.94
C VAL A 285 -12.58 -13.91 3.63
N PRO A 286 -11.72 -14.76 4.23
CA PRO A 286 -10.33 -14.85 3.81
C PRO A 286 -10.19 -15.24 2.34
N PHE A 287 -9.18 -14.69 1.66
CA PHE A 287 -8.62 -15.35 0.50
C PHE A 287 -7.93 -16.63 0.97
N THR A 288 -7.90 -17.69 0.16
CA THR A 288 -7.32 -18.98 0.56
C THR A 288 -6.23 -19.45 -0.39
N ASP A 289 -5.22 -20.14 0.17
CA ASP A 289 -4.27 -20.89 -0.64
C ASP A 289 -4.90 -22.14 -1.24
N ARG A 290 -4.16 -22.88 -2.06
CA ARG A 290 -4.64 -24.12 -2.71
C ARG A 290 -4.88 -25.29 -1.74
N ARG A 291 -4.56 -25.14 -0.46
CA ARG A 291 -4.84 -26.12 0.61
C ARG A 291 -6.05 -25.71 1.45
N GLY A 292 -6.62 -24.54 1.17
CA GLY A 292 -7.74 -23.98 1.94
C GLY A 292 -7.32 -23.18 3.19
N ASN A 293 -6.04 -22.91 3.37
CA ASN A 293 -5.61 -22.09 4.47
C ASN A 293 -5.86 -20.60 4.18
N PRO A 294 -6.33 -19.83 5.17
CA PRO A 294 -6.43 -18.39 5.06
C PRO A 294 -5.10 -17.76 4.66
N LEU A 295 -5.13 -16.86 3.69
CA LEU A 295 -3.94 -16.20 3.16
C LEU A 295 -4.20 -14.73 2.91
N THR A 296 -3.28 -13.88 3.32
CA THR A 296 -3.27 -12.45 3.01
C THR A 296 -1.85 -11.92 3.01
N ASP A 297 -1.58 -10.92 2.17
CA ASP A 297 -0.35 -10.13 2.30
C ASP A 297 -0.61 -8.88 3.14
N SER A 298 0.44 -8.44 3.85
CA SER A 298 0.44 -7.18 4.57
C SER A 298 1.19 -6.12 3.75
N SER A 299 0.49 -5.06 3.36
CA SER A 299 1.09 -3.88 2.76
C SER A 299 0.88 -2.65 3.64
N GLY A 300 1.54 -1.54 3.31
CA GLY A 300 1.40 -0.28 4.00
C GLY A 300 2.71 0.51 4.01
N SER A 301 2.74 1.58 4.81
CA SER A 301 3.87 2.48 4.89
C SER A 301 4.61 2.36 6.22
N ALA A 302 5.79 2.95 6.26
CA ALA A 302 6.57 3.10 7.48
C ALA A 302 7.22 4.49 7.52
N TRP A 303 7.53 4.90 8.73
CA TRP A 303 8.35 6.06 9.01
C TRP A 303 9.83 5.69 8.95
N ALA A 304 10.61 6.50 8.27
CA ALA A 304 12.07 6.32 8.21
C ALA A 304 12.78 7.67 8.30
N ILE A 305 14.05 7.63 8.73
CA ILE A 305 14.91 8.82 8.80
C ILE A 305 15.89 8.76 7.63
N PRO A 306 15.84 9.74 6.71
CA PRO A 306 16.81 9.87 5.63
C PRO A 306 18.24 9.99 6.14
N LYS A 307 19.19 9.43 5.41
CA LYS A 307 20.59 9.71 5.65
C LYS A 307 20.87 11.18 5.32
N GLY A 308 21.49 11.90 6.26
CA GLY A 308 21.75 13.34 6.13
C GLY A 308 20.63 14.22 6.68
N SER A 309 19.60 13.65 7.34
CA SER A 309 18.66 14.42 8.16
C SER A 309 19.43 15.32 9.13
N ARG A 310 19.00 16.57 9.25
CA ARG A 310 19.65 17.56 10.14
C ARG A 310 19.21 17.41 11.58
N HIS A 311 18.03 16.82 11.80
CA HIS A 311 17.41 16.69 13.11
C HIS A 311 17.06 15.22 13.45
N PRO A 312 18.02 14.26 13.36
CA PRO A 312 17.71 12.85 13.52
C PRO A 312 17.19 12.49 14.92
N GLY A 313 17.54 13.24 15.95
CA GLY A 313 17.01 13.09 17.30
C GLY A 313 15.52 13.43 17.37
N THR A 314 15.15 14.62 16.90
CA THR A 314 13.74 15.07 16.85
C THR A 314 12.90 14.21 15.89
N ALA A 315 13.50 13.76 14.78
CA ALA A 315 12.87 12.80 13.87
C ALA A 315 12.54 11.47 14.57
N CYS A 316 13.45 11.02 15.44
CA CYS A 316 13.24 9.85 16.28
C CYS A 316 12.07 10.04 17.27
N ASP A 317 12.05 11.19 17.99
CA ASP A 317 10.95 11.56 18.91
C ASP A 317 9.59 11.57 18.18
N PHE A 318 9.60 12.10 16.96
CA PHE A 318 8.40 12.12 16.10
C PHE A 318 7.93 10.71 15.75
N ILE A 319 8.82 9.85 15.25
CA ILE A 319 8.48 8.49 14.85
C ILE A 319 7.96 7.68 16.05
N ALA A 320 8.63 7.76 17.19
CA ALA A 320 8.22 7.08 18.42
C ALA A 320 6.82 7.54 18.86
N THR A 321 6.55 8.85 18.81
CA THR A 321 5.23 9.40 19.14
C THR A 321 4.16 8.92 18.15
N MET A 322 4.45 9.00 16.84
CA MET A 322 3.47 8.65 15.79
C MET A 322 3.08 7.18 15.79
N THR A 323 3.92 6.30 16.31
CA THR A 323 3.71 4.85 16.30
C THR A 323 3.34 4.25 17.65
N ALA A 324 3.33 5.08 18.71
CA ALA A 324 2.98 4.65 20.06
C ALA A 324 1.52 4.17 20.17
N PRO A 325 1.23 3.08 20.91
CA PRO A 325 -0.14 2.58 21.07
C PRO A 325 -1.12 3.60 21.65
N ASP A 326 -0.70 4.45 22.59
CA ASP A 326 -1.54 5.51 23.17
C ASP A 326 -1.94 6.58 22.11
N THR A 327 -0.98 6.93 21.27
CA THR A 327 -1.21 7.87 20.16
C THR A 327 -2.18 7.29 19.14
N TRP A 328 -2.06 5.99 18.82
CA TRP A 328 -3.01 5.30 17.96
C TRP A 328 -4.42 5.24 18.51
N VAL A 329 -4.58 4.93 19.80
CA VAL A 329 -5.90 4.95 20.47
C VAL A 329 -6.51 6.35 20.47
N THR A 330 -5.69 7.38 20.69
CA THR A 330 -6.14 8.79 20.61
C THR A 330 -6.63 9.14 19.21
N ALA A 331 -5.90 8.75 18.19
CA ALA A 331 -6.27 8.97 16.80
C ALA A 331 -7.54 8.21 16.40
N ALA A 332 -7.66 6.95 16.83
CA ALA A 332 -8.84 6.14 16.59
C ALA A 332 -10.11 6.75 17.21
N LYS A 333 -10.01 7.28 18.45
CA LYS A 333 -11.10 8.00 19.11
C LYS A 333 -11.49 9.26 18.34
N ALA A 334 -10.51 10.07 17.91
CA ALA A 334 -10.77 11.28 17.14
C ALA A 334 -11.50 10.97 15.82
N ARG A 335 -11.08 9.91 15.10
CA ARG A 335 -11.77 9.49 13.88
C ARG A 335 -13.17 8.96 14.14
N ARG A 336 -13.34 8.12 15.15
CA ARG A 336 -14.67 7.62 15.55
C ARG A 336 -15.61 8.79 15.83
N ASP A 337 -15.17 9.78 16.60
CA ASP A 337 -15.99 10.91 17.01
C ASP A 337 -16.35 11.82 15.83
N ALA A 338 -15.41 12.04 14.90
CA ALA A 338 -15.65 12.77 13.66
C ALA A 338 -16.66 12.06 12.75
N LEU A 339 -16.52 10.72 12.59
CA LEU A 339 -17.46 9.92 11.82
C LEU A 339 -18.85 9.89 12.47
N ALA A 340 -18.93 9.73 13.79
CA ALA A 340 -20.20 9.75 14.52
C ALA A 340 -20.91 11.10 14.36
N ALA A 341 -20.20 12.23 14.42
CA ALA A 341 -20.74 13.55 14.16
C ALA A 341 -21.30 13.71 12.73
N ALA A 342 -20.77 12.94 11.78
CA ALA A 342 -21.25 12.88 10.40
C ALA A 342 -22.31 11.77 10.17
N GLY A 343 -22.77 11.07 11.22
CA GLY A 343 -23.71 9.97 11.11
C GLY A 343 -23.15 8.72 10.39
N LYS A 344 -21.82 8.55 10.43
CA LYS A 344 -21.10 7.47 9.73
C LYS A 344 -20.52 6.46 10.73
N PRO A 345 -20.48 5.17 10.39
CA PRO A 345 -19.89 4.15 11.25
C PRO A 345 -18.36 4.24 11.23
N TYR A 346 -17.74 3.85 12.35
CA TYR A 346 -16.30 3.69 12.46
C TYR A 346 -15.89 2.23 12.23
N GLY A 347 -15.15 1.97 11.15
CA GLY A 347 -14.74 0.63 10.73
C GLY A 347 -13.44 0.13 11.33
N GLY A 348 -12.96 0.73 12.40
CA GLY A 348 -11.69 0.37 12.99
C GLY A 348 -10.49 1.00 12.29
N THR A 349 -9.34 0.80 12.89
CA THR A 349 -8.01 1.16 12.37
C THR A 349 -7.13 -0.07 12.51
N PHE A 350 -6.45 -0.44 11.43
CA PHE A 350 -5.54 -1.57 11.41
C PHE A 350 -4.11 -1.07 11.30
N THR A 351 -3.33 -1.33 12.34
CA THR A 351 -1.93 -0.90 12.43
C THR A 351 -1.00 -2.10 12.29
N ALA A 352 0.29 -1.84 12.17
CA ALA A 352 1.30 -2.88 12.27
C ALA A 352 1.57 -3.30 13.73
N ASN A 353 1.11 -2.50 14.71
CA ASN A 353 1.32 -2.72 16.14
C ASN A 353 0.14 -3.48 16.76
N ARG A 354 0.42 -4.71 17.24
CA ARG A 354 -0.60 -5.59 17.83
C ARG A 354 -1.27 -4.97 19.05
N VAL A 355 -0.49 -4.33 19.93
CA VAL A 355 -1.01 -3.72 21.17
C VAL A 355 -1.95 -2.56 20.86
N ALA A 356 -1.60 -1.75 19.83
CA ALA A 356 -2.48 -0.68 19.38
C ALA A 356 -3.80 -1.22 18.83
N ASP A 357 -3.77 -2.25 17.97
CA ASP A 357 -4.96 -2.86 17.38
C ASP A 357 -5.87 -3.49 18.43
N GLU A 358 -5.32 -4.25 19.38
CA GLU A 358 -6.08 -4.86 20.48
C GLU A 358 -6.80 -3.81 21.33
N ARG A 359 -6.11 -2.71 21.63
CA ARG A 359 -6.69 -1.59 22.38
C ARG A 359 -7.75 -0.84 21.58
N ILE A 360 -7.50 -0.54 20.31
CA ILE A 360 -8.46 0.12 19.44
C ILE A 360 -9.72 -0.73 19.32
N HIS A 361 -9.58 -2.03 19.11
CA HIS A 361 -10.71 -2.94 18.97
C HIS A 361 -11.53 -3.00 20.28
N ARG A 362 -10.88 -3.09 21.44
CA ARG A 362 -11.54 -3.16 22.74
C ARG A 362 -12.16 -1.83 23.20
N GLU A 363 -11.49 -0.71 22.95
CA GLU A 363 -11.80 0.59 23.58
C GLU A 363 -12.58 1.54 22.65
N VAL A 364 -12.51 1.33 21.34
CA VAL A 364 -12.98 2.32 20.35
C VAL A 364 -13.93 1.72 19.32
N PHE A 365 -13.67 0.47 18.87
CA PHE A 365 -14.47 -0.13 17.82
C PHE A 365 -15.82 -0.62 18.33
N ASP A 366 -16.89 -0.21 17.62
CA ASP A 366 -18.24 -0.73 17.78
C ASP A 366 -18.90 -0.74 16.40
N PRO A 367 -19.21 -1.91 15.84
CA PRO A 367 -19.85 -2.01 14.53
C PRO A 367 -21.33 -1.61 14.55
N GLY A 368 -21.97 -1.53 15.73
CA GLY A 368 -23.43 -1.37 15.83
C GLY A 368 -24.14 -2.44 14.98
N ASP A 369 -25.15 -2.01 14.20
CA ASP A 369 -25.91 -2.88 13.29
C ASP A 369 -25.26 -3.02 11.90
N ASN A 370 -24.08 -2.45 11.67
CA ASN A 370 -23.42 -2.51 10.36
C ASN A 370 -22.85 -3.90 10.08
N ARG A 371 -23.51 -4.62 9.15
CA ARG A 371 -23.17 -6.02 8.82
C ARG A 371 -21.79 -6.17 8.20
N VAL A 372 -21.37 -5.20 7.35
CA VAL A 372 -20.06 -5.25 6.68
C VAL A 372 -18.94 -5.17 7.72
N LEU A 373 -19.05 -4.27 8.69
CA LEU A 373 -18.07 -4.11 9.75
C LEU A 373 -18.12 -5.27 10.75
N GLY A 374 -19.31 -5.71 11.13
CA GLY A 374 -19.48 -6.81 12.10
C GLY A 374 -18.85 -8.12 11.65
N GLN A 375 -18.82 -8.41 10.33
CA GLN A 375 -18.12 -9.61 9.80
C GLN A 375 -16.70 -9.31 9.33
N GLY A 376 -16.48 -8.15 8.72
CA GLY A 376 -15.21 -7.82 8.07
C GLY A 376 -14.08 -7.52 9.05
N VAL A 377 -14.33 -6.74 10.09
CA VAL A 377 -13.29 -6.35 11.07
C VAL A 377 -12.74 -7.56 11.83
N PRO A 378 -13.54 -8.49 12.39
CA PRO A 378 -13.00 -9.70 12.98
C PRO A 378 -12.22 -10.57 12.00
N THR A 379 -12.66 -10.66 10.74
CA THR A 379 -11.94 -11.39 9.67
C THR A 379 -10.56 -10.78 9.43
N VAL A 380 -10.46 -9.46 9.32
CA VAL A 380 -9.18 -8.76 9.12
C VAL A 380 -8.25 -8.97 10.32
N LEU A 381 -8.74 -8.83 11.56
CA LEU A 381 -7.95 -9.03 12.77
C LEU A 381 -7.38 -10.46 12.86
N ALA A 382 -8.21 -11.47 12.52
CA ALA A 382 -7.74 -12.86 12.50
C ALA A 382 -6.67 -13.12 11.43
N LEU A 383 -6.75 -12.43 10.29
CA LEU A 383 -5.78 -12.57 9.20
C LEU A 383 -4.44 -11.89 9.49
N GLN A 384 -4.44 -10.82 10.29
CA GLN A 384 -3.22 -10.05 10.56
C GLN A 384 -2.09 -10.88 11.18
N GLU A 385 -2.44 -11.86 12.02
CA GLU A 385 -1.45 -12.67 12.76
C GLU A 385 -0.64 -13.61 11.84
N ASN A 386 -1.22 -13.99 10.71
CA ASN A 386 -0.61 -14.94 9.75
C ASN A 386 -0.40 -14.31 8.37
N ALA A 387 -0.43 -12.98 8.28
CA ALA A 387 -0.16 -12.30 7.03
C ALA A 387 1.29 -12.52 6.60
N PHE A 388 1.51 -12.71 5.29
CA PHE A 388 2.86 -12.68 4.73
C PHE A 388 3.22 -11.28 4.25
N ALA A 389 4.49 -11.01 4.12
CA ALA A 389 5.01 -9.83 3.44
C ALA A 389 5.73 -10.24 2.15
N VAL A 390 5.67 -9.38 1.13
CA VAL A 390 6.63 -9.48 0.05
C VAL A 390 7.99 -9.13 0.63
N PRO A 391 8.98 -10.05 0.60
CA PRO A 391 10.27 -9.82 1.22
C PRO A 391 10.95 -8.55 0.70
N PRO A 392 11.69 -7.82 1.53
CA PRO A 392 12.44 -6.65 1.09
C PRO A 392 13.50 -7.05 0.06
N SER A 393 13.72 -6.17 -0.90
CA SER A 393 14.73 -6.35 -1.94
C SER A 393 15.51 -5.07 -2.18
N PRO A 394 16.82 -5.14 -2.39
CA PRO A 394 17.61 -3.97 -2.76
C PRO A 394 17.20 -3.38 -4.13
N ALA A 395 16.48 -4.15 -4.96
CA ALA A 395 15.93 -3.73 -6.25
C ALA A 395 14.38 -3.77 -6.26
N ALA A 396 13.72 -3.46 -5.11
CA ALA A 396 12.28 -3.62 -4.93
C ALA A 396 11.45 -2.91 -6.01
N SER A 397 11.75 -1.65 -6.31
CA SER A 397 11.01 -0.87 -7.32
C SER A 397 11.18 -1.44 -8.75
N GLU A 398 12.36 -1.98 -9.06
CA GLU A 398 12.63 -2.64 -10.36
C GLU A 398 11.91 -3.98 -10.47
N LEU A 399 11.90 -4.77 -9.39
CA LEU A 399 11.18 -6.05 -9.34
C LEU A 399 9.68 -5.83 -9.54
N LEU A 400 9.10 -4.87 -8.81
CA LEU A 400 7.70 -4.50 -8.95
C LEU A 400 7.35 -4.17 -10.41
N ARG A 401 8.11 -3.28 -11.04
CA ARG A 401 7.92 -2.94 -12.45
C ARG A 401 8.08 -4.14 -13.39
N ALA A 402 8.99 -5.07 -13.07
CA ALA A 402 9.25 -6.24 -13.91
C ALA A 402 8.02 -7.17 -13.93
N TRP A 403 7.48 -7.55 -12.78
CA TRP A 403 6.31 -8.46 -12.76
C TRP A 403 5.02 -7.78 -13.22
N GLU A 404 4.77 -6.51 -12.86
CA GLU A 404 3.59 -5.78 -13.34
C GLU A 404 3.63 -5.61 -14.87
N GLY A 405 4.80 -5.27 -15.41
CA GLY A 405 5.03 -5.21 -16.83
C GLY A 405 4.80 -6.54 -17.54
N ALA A 406 5.24 -7.64 -16.91
CA ALA A 406 5.02 -8.98 -17.45
C ALA A 406 3.53 -9.35 -17.50
N VAL A 407 2.80 -9.16 -16.41
CA VAL A 407 1.35 -9.42 -16.39
C VAL A 407 0.63 -8.56 -17.43
N ASN A 408 0.99 -7.29 -17.54
CA ASN A 408 0.40 -6.39 -18.53
C ASN A 408 0.66 -6.85 -19.97
N ARG A 409 1.86 -7.38 -20.29
CA ARG A 409 2.14 -7.97 -21.62
C ARG A 409 1.23 -9.16 -21.92
N VAL A 410 1.00 -10.02 -20.92
CA VAL A 410 0.08 -11.17 -21.07
C VAL A 410 -1.35 -10.71 -21.25
N LEU A 411 -1.86 -9.82 -20.39
CA LEU A 411 -3.22 -9.27 -20.47
C LEU A 411 -3.50 -8.60 -21.84
N ASN A 412 -2.49 -7.98 -22.44
CA ASN A 412 -2.60 -7.35 -23.76
C ASN A 412 -2.33 -8.31 -24.93
N GLY A 413 -2.15 -9.61 -24.67
CA GLY A 413 -1.89 -10.62 -25.70
C GLY A 413 -0.54 -10.46 -26.43
N GLN A 414 0.40 -9.75 -25.84
CA GLN A 414 1.71 -9.48 -26.45
C GLN A 414 2.69 -10.63 -26.27
N GLN A 415 2.57 -11.38 -25.19
CA GLN A 415 3.42 -12.55 -24.86
C GLN A 415 2.60 -13.59 -24.12
N ASP A 416 3.01 -14.85 -24.22
CA ASP A 416 2.49 -15.88 -23.33
C ASP A 416 3.05 -15.74 -21.90
N PRO A 417 2.39 -16.32 -20.88
CA PRO A 417 2.80 -16.17 -19.49
C PRO A 417 4.25 -16.61 -19.22
N ARG A 418 4.71 -17.70 -19.81
CA ARG A 418 6.07 -18.24 -19.60
C ARG A 418 7.11 -17.30 -20.19
N GLU A 419 6.93 -16.88 -21.42
CA GLU A 419 7.84 -15.96 -22.10
C GLU A 419 7.94 -14.63 -21.36
N SER A 420 6.79 -14.08 -20.97
CA SER A 420 6.71 -12.80 -20.28
C SER A 420 7.38 -12.82 -18.90
N MET A 421 7.13 -13.87 -18.11
CA MET A 421 7.73 -14.02 -16.79
C MET A 421 9.24 -14.33 -16.88
N ALA A 422 9.68 -15.09 -17.88
CA ALA A 422 11.12 -15.28 -18.15
C ALA A 422 11.83 -13.97 -18.54
N GLN A 423 11.15 -13.08 -19.26
CA GLN A 423 11.67 -11.74 -19.52
C GLN A 423 11.76 -10.92 -18.24
N ALA A 424 10.72 -10.92 -17.38
CA ALA A 424 10.72 -10.23 -16.09
C ALA A 424 11.85 -10.74 -15.18
N GLN A 425 12.12 -12.06 -15.17
CA GLN A 425 13.24 -12.64 -14.43
C GLN A 425 14.59 -12.04 -14.87
N ARG A 426 14.84 -11.97 -16.17
CA ARG A 426 16.06 -11.34 -16.70
C ARG A 426 16.17 -9.84 -16.36
N GLU A 427 15.05 -9.13 -16.30
CA GLU A 427 15.01 -7.73 -15.89
C GLU A 427 15.34 -7.58 -14.40
N ALA A 428 14.77 -8.43 -13.55
CA ALA A 428 15.04 -8.52 -12.12
C ALA A 428 16.51 -8.83 -11.81
N GLU A 429 17.07 -9.84 -12.47
CA GLU A 429 18.50 -10.22 -12.32
C GLU A 429 19.45 -9.07 -12.69
N ARG A 430 19.15 -8.35 -13.78
CA ARG A 430 19.96 -7.18 -14.16
C ARG A 430 19.87 -6.07 -13.13
N ALA A 431 18.68 -5.87 -12.54
CA ALA A 431 18.50 -4.86 -11.49
C ALA A 431 19.28 -5.23 -10.22
N LEU A 432 19.17 -6.47 -9.75
CA LEU A 432 19.90 -6.98 -8.58
C LEU A 432 21.42 -6.89 -8.77
N LYS A 433 21.95 -7.27 -9.94
CA LYS A 433 23.38 -7.13 -10.24
C LYS A 433 23.88 -5.69 -10.20
N ARG A 434 23.06 -4.71 -10.61
CA ARG A 434 23.45 -3.29 -10.55
C ARG A 434 23.53 -2.75 -9.12
N VAL A 435 22.71 -3.26 -8.22
CA VAL A 435 22.72 -2.84 -6.80
C VAL A 435 23.79 -3.58 -6.01
N GLY A 436 23.97 -4.90 -6.24
CA GLY A 436 24.97 -5.72 -5.55
C GLY A 436 26.41 -5.49 -6.01
N GLY A 437 26.63 -4.80 -7.12
CA GLY A 437 27.98 -4.47 -7.64
C GLY A 437 28.50 -3.09 -7.21
N ARG A 438 27.83 -2.47 -6.26
CA ARG A 438 28.29 -1.22 -5.59
C ARG A 438 28.71 -1.53 -4.18
#